data_35343139bfb741f19c57f6fcfbd6cc3f
#
_entry.id   35343139bfb741f19c57f6fcfbd6cc3f
#
_cell.length_a   1.000
_cell.length_b   1.000
_cell.length_c   1.000
_cell.angle_alpha   90.00
_cell.angle_beta   90.00
_cell.angle_gamma   90.00
#
_symmetry.space_group_name_H-M   'P 1'
#
loop_
_entity.id
_entity.type
_entity.pdbx_description
1 polymer ?
#
loop_
_entity_poly.entity_id
_entity_poly.type
_entity_poly.pdbx_seq_one_letter_code
_entity_poly.pdbx_strand_id
1 'polypeptide(L)'
;MYIRGLGGLGVSLAAGYAALLVALTPSAFANVIGIDLGVDFMKVALVARGKPLEIVTNAASKRKTEMAVNFDRGERNFGSDAYALVSRKPKQTYTKMTTMLGRDMEHPYLAPILSRLPNDVGFKADEGGVVLSLNDNGAEAEYSAVELVAMILSSAQEMTGMFGYSVKDAVITVPEFATAHERRALLDAADVAGLTVLSLMDENTAAALQHAISQTYEEDTNVMFYNMGANSIQVTIVTFGPKKIKDRNVGKLVVRGKGWDATVGGWWFDLKLTDVFAEGFNAKWGKGDVREFPRPMGKMITQATKVKKVLSANAEIPVNLNSLHDDVDYSSTVTRTSFEAASKDLFERVTGPIDRALEQAGMKLSDIQEVEIIGGGSRIPKVRETLSRYLSIGVDQPLALGAHLNGDESPCLGAAFRGANQSRAFDVRKVSQS
;
A
#
# COMPACT_ATOMS: atom_id res chain seq x y z
N MET A 1 -80.38 -1.43 -27.84
CA MET A 1 -80.34 -2.81 -27.32
C MET A 1 -78.85 -3.16 -27.09
N TYR A 2 -78.57 -3.52 -25.91
CA TYR A 2 -77.24 -3.76 -25.29
C TYR A 2 -76.24 -4.63 -26.06
N ILE A 3 -74.97 -4.36 -26.00
CA ILE A 3 -73.94 -5.27 -25.41
C ILE A 3 -72.71 -4.46 -24.99
N ARG A 4 -72.35 -4.61 -23.67
CA ARG A 4 -71.17 -4.02 -23.02
C ARG A 4 -69.91 -4.82 -23.37
N GLY A 5 -68.82 -4.08 -23.50
CA GLY A 5 -67.49 -4.63 -23.66
C GLY A 5 -66.91 -5.23 -22.38
N LEU A 6 -65.98 -6.16 -22.57
CA LEU A 6 -64.97 -6.64 -21.61
C LEU A 6 -63.64 -6.37 -22.23
N GLY A 7 -62.96 -5.34 -21.69
CA GLY A 7 -61.62 -5.00 -22.08
C GLY A 7 -60.90 -4.27 -20.92
N GLY A 8 -60.34 -5.00 -20.01
CA GLY A 8 -59.67 -4.33 -18.87
C GLY A 8 -59.07 -5.24 -17.81
N LEU A 9 -58.48 -6.36 -18.17
CA LEU A 9 -57.77 -7.22 -17.19
C LEU A 9 -56.46 -7.83 -17.66
N GLY A 10 -55.99 -7.47 -18.88
CA GLY A 10 -54.78 -8.06 -19.45
C GLY A 10 -53.46 -7.29 -19.19
N VAL A 11 -53.52 -6.02 -18.75
CA VAL A 11 -52.33 -5.18 -18.69
C VAL A 11 -51.63 -5.20 -17.30
N SER A 12 -52.34 -5.54 -16.24
CA SER A 12 -51.76 -5.51 -14.87
C SER A 12 -50.95 -6.77 -14.53
N LEU A 13 -51.18 -7.90 -15.15
CA LEU A 13 -50.44 -9.14 -14.91
C LEU A 13 -49.07 -9.15 -15.59
N ALA A 14 -48.94 -8.54 -16.78
CA ALA A 14 -47.66 -8.46 -17.49
C ALA A 14 -46.69 -7.48 -16.81
N ALA A 15 -47.17 -6.35 -16.24
CA ALA A 15 -46.36 -5.41 -15.50
C ALA A 15 -45.90 -5.99 -14.14
N GLY A 16 -46.72 -6.78 -13.47
CA GLY A 16 -46.37 -7.48 -12.24
C GLY A 16 -45.32 -8.56 -12.45
N TYR A 17 -45.37 -9.31 -13.56
CA TYR A 17 -44.35 -10.31 -13.91
C TYR A 17 -43.03 -9.68 -14.31
N ALA A 18 -43.03 -8.56 -15.05
CA ALA A 18 -41.81 -7.83 -15.40
C ALA A 18 -41.13 -7.21 -14.16
N ALA A 19 -41.90 -6.65 -13.21
CA ALA A 19 -41.38 -6.13 -11.95
C ALA A 19 -40.86 -7.26 -11.04
N LEU A 20 -41.49 -8.44 -11.03
CA LEU A 20 -41.07 -9.59 -10.26
C LEU A 20 -39.82 -10.27 -10.87
N LEU A 21 -39.67 -10.27 -12.20
CA LEU A 21 -38.46 -10.75 -12.88
C LEU A 21 -37.29 -9.82 -12.70
N VAL A 22 -37.48 -8.49 -12.59
CA VAL A 22 -36.41 -7.55 -12.28
C VAL A 22 -35.99 -7.66 -10.81
N ALA A 23 -36.90 -8.03 -9.91
CA ALA A 23 -36.55 -8.28 -8.48
C ALA A 23 -35.92 -9.66 -8.23
N LEU A 24 -36.00 -10.58 -9.21
CA LEU A 24 -35.44 -11.94 -9.16
C LEU A 24 -34.21 -12.10 -10.06
N THR A 25 -33.73 -11.04 -10.75
CA THR A 25 -32.41 -11.09 -11.32
C THR A 25 -31.41 -11.13 -10.15
N PRO A 26 -30.64 -12.20 -9.96
CA PRO A 26 -29.56 -12.17 -9.00
C PRO A 26 -28.73 -10.93 -9.34
N SER A 27 -28.48 -10.08 -8.36
CA SER A 27 -27.63 -8.90 -8.53
C SER A 27 -26.46 -9.30 -9.42
N ALA A 28 -26.33 -8.63 -10.56
CA ALA A 28 -25.34 -8.93 -11.57
C ALA A 28 -24.01 -9.19 -10.86
N PHE A 29 -23.43 -10.36 -11.10
CA PHE A 29 -22.28 -10.96 -10.44
C PHE A 29 -21.36 -9.90 -9.87
N ALA A 30 -21.32 -9.80 -8.54
CA ALA A 30 -20.54 -8.80 -7.83
C ALA A 30 -19.06 -9.09 -8.10
N ASN A 31 -18.46 -8.34 -9.04
CA ASN A 31 -17.01 -8.30 -9.17
C ASN A 31 -16.44 -7.75 -7.89
N VAL A 32 -15.30 -8.28 -7.45
CA VAL A 32 -14.65 -7.86 -6.21
C VAL A 32 -13.22 -7.45 -6.54
N ILE A 33 -12.75 -6.35 -5.93
CA ILE A 33 -11.35 -5.96 -5.99
C ILE A 33 -10.66 -6.15 -4.65
N GLY A 34 -9.40 -6.58 -4.74
CA GLY A 34 -8.44 -6.46 -3.65
C GLY A 34 -7.57 -5.24 -3.89
N ILE A 35 -7.48 -4.36 -2.92
CA ILE A 35 -6.66 -3.16 -3.00
C ILE A 35 -5.55 -3.28 -1.96
N ASP A 36 -4.30 -3.30 -2.42
CA ASP A 36 -3.14 -3.05 -1.57
C ASP A 36 -2.88 -1.53 -1.56
N LEU A 37 -3.26 -0.90 -0.45
CA LEU A 37 -3.20 0.55 -0.25
C LEU A 37 -1.90 0.92 0.48
N GLY A 38 -0.78 0.83 -0.21
CA GLY A 38 0.52 1.19 0.35
C GLY A 38 0.75 2.70 0.48
N VAL A 39 1.87 3.10 1.07
CA VAL A 39 2.23 4.52 1.27
C VAL A 39 2.70 5.18 -0.04
N ASP A 40 3.44 4.44 -0.88
CA ASP A 40 3.97 4.97 -2.16
C ASP A 40 3.21 4.46 -3.38
N PHE A 41 2.60 3.28 -3.29
CA PHE A 41 1.93 2.65 -4.42
C PHE A 41 0.64 1.95 -3.99
N MET A 42 -0.40 2.15 -4.78
CA MET A 42 -1.59 1.31 -4.78
C MET A 42 -1.44 0.21 -5.83
N LYS A 43 -1.93 -1.01 -5.53
CA LYS A 43 -2.11 -2.10 -6.49
C LYS A 43 -3.52 -2.63 -6.35
N VAL A 44 -4.10 -3.01 -7.47
CA VAL A 44 -5.49 -3.47 -7.53
C VAL A 44 -5.52 -4.82 -8.23
N ALA A 45 -6.16 -5.79 -7.61
CA ALA A 45 -6.43 -7.10 -8.19
C ALA A 45 -7.94 -7.29 -8.37
N LEU A 46 -8.35 -7.82 -9.50
CA LEU A 46 -9.75 -8.04 -9.84
C LEU A 46 -10.09 -9.52 -9.81
N VAL A 47 -11.22 -9.84 -9.18
CA VAL A 47 -11.93 -11.11 -9.32
C VAL A 47 -13.25 -10.86 -10.05
N ALA A 48 -13.38 -11.44 -11.24
CA ALA A 48 -14.59 -11.38 -12.05
C ALA A 48 -14.96 -12.78 -12.53
N ARG A 49 -16.24 -13.03 -12.73
CA ARG A 49 -16.72 -14.34 -13.18
C ARG A 49 -16.16 -14.72 -14.55
N GLY A 50 -15.62 -15.94 -14.65
CA GLY A 50 -15.06 -16.45 -15.90
C GLY A 50 -13.70 -15.86 -16.27
N LYS A 51 -13.07 -15.14 -15.35
CA LYS A 51 -11.72 -14.60 -15.49
C LYS A 51 -10.81 -15.12 -14.38
N PRO A 52 -9.52 -15.33 -14.68
CA PRO A 52 -8.55 -15.58 -13.63
C PRO A 52 -8.40 -14.35 -12.72
N LEU A 53 -7.93 -14.57 -11.50
CA LEU A 53 -7.51 -13.49 -10.62
C LEU A 53 -6.32 -12.77 -11.26
N GLU A 54 -6.45 -11.49 -11.53
CA GLU A 54 -5.44 -10.71 -12.26
C GLU A 54 -5.23 -9.31 -11.65
N ILE A 55 -4.03 -8.77 -11.87
CA ILE A 55 -3.71 -7.39 -11.51
C ILE A 55 -4.27 -6.44 -12.56
N VAL A 56 -5.00 -5.44 -12.09
CA VAL A 56 -5.51 -4.33 -12.90
C VAL A 56 -4.37 -3.34 -13.15
N THR A 57 -4.13 -3.01 -14.40
CA THR A 57 -3.15 -1.99 -14.77
C THR A 57 -3.81 -0.59 -14.83
N ASN A 58 -3.03 0.43 -14.55
CA ASN A 58 -3.48 1.82 -14.69
C ASN A 58 -3.42 2.29 -16.16
N ALA A 59 -3.84 3.54 -16.42
CA ALA A 59 -3.85 4.13 -17.77
C ALA A 59 -2.48 4.13 -18.46
N ALA A 60 -1.38 4.11 -17.70
CA ALA A 60 -0.01 3.97 -18.23
C ALA A 60 0.42 2.50 -18.39
N SER A 61 -0.50 1.54 -18.35
CA SER A 61 -0.26 0.08 -18.42
C SER A 61 0.69 -0.44 -17.33
N LYS A 62 0.80 0.28 -16.20
CA LYS A 62 1.59 -0.16 -15.05
C LYS A 62 0.74 -0.95 -14.06
N ARG A 63 1.34 -1.96 -13.43
CA ARG A 63 0.70 -2.83 -12.42
C ARG A 63 0.63 -2.20 -11.01
N LYS A 64 1.20 -1.02 -10.82
CA LYS A 64 1.16 -0.23 -9.60
C LYS A 64 1.01 1.25 -9.92
N THR A 65 0.22 1.94 -9.12
CA THR A 65 -0.12 3.35 -9.27
C THR A 65 0.49 4.13 -8.11
N GLU A 66 1.21 5.20 -8.40
CA GLU A 66 1.80 6.07 -7.40
C GLU A 66 0.71 6.70 -6.52
N MET A 67 0.93 6.73 -5.20
CA MET A 67 0.02 7.35 -4.23
C MET A 67 0.25 8.86 -4.20
N ALA A 68 -0.20 9.53 -5.25
CA ALA A 68 -0.07 10.96 -5.41
C ALA A 68 -1.35 11.58 -6.00
N VAL A 69 -1.72 12.74 -5.46
CA VAL A 69 -2.78 13.62 -5.97
C VAL A 69 -2.17 14.99 -6.19
N ASN A 70 -2.43 15.63 -7.32
CA ASN A 70 -2.00 16.97 -7.60
C ASN A 70 -3.18 17.81 -8.10
N PHE A 71 -3.23 19.06 -7.64
CA PHE A 71 -4.17 20.05 -8.13
C PHE A 71 -3.40 21.11 -8.90
N ASP A 72 -3.77 21.33 -10.14
CA ASP A 72 -3.16 22.32 -11.02
C ASP A 72 -4.17 22.98 -11.92
N ARG A 73 -4.39 24.29 -11.73
CA ARG A 73 -5.29 25.11 -12.56
C ARG A 73 -6.72 24.56 -12.65
N GLY A 74 -7.23 24.04 -11.53
CA GLY A 74 -8.57 23.46 -11.47
C GLY A 74 -8.66 22.01 -11.95
N GLU A 75 -7.56 21.41 -12.43
CA GLU A 75 -7.48 20.01 -12.80
C GLU A 75 -6.95 19.16 -11.65
N ARG A 76 -7.39 17.91 -11.57
CA ARG A 76 -6.90 16.90 -10.63
C ARG A 76 -6.12 15.83 -11.38
N ASN A 77 -4.87 15.65 -11.00
CA ASN A 77 -4.02 14.60 -11.53
C ASN A 77 -3.82 13.50 -10.49
N PHE A 78 -3.70 12.25 -10.92
CA PHE A 78 -3.52 11.09 -10.06
C PHE A 78 -2.32 10.26 -10.49
N GLY A 79 -1.81 9.44 -9.56
CA GLY A 79 -0.79 8.44 -9.88
C GLY A 79 0.49 9.04 -10.47
N SER A 80 0.93 8.47 -11.58
CA SER A 80 2.19 8.87 -12.25
C SER A 80 2.20 10.33 -12.68
N ASP A 81 1.07 10.85 -13.17
CA ASP A 81 0.95 12.22 -13.66
C ASP A 81 1.06 13.21 -12.50
N ALA A 82 0.39 12.93 -11.39
CA ALA A 82 0.55 13.71 -10.17
C ALA A 82 1.98 13.62 -9.61
N TYR A 83 2.55 12.42 -9.56
CA TYR A 83 3.89 12.20 -9.01
C TYR A 83 4.99 12.92 -9.82
N ALA A 84 4.83 13.03 -11.14
CA ALA A 84 5.74 13.80 -12.00
C ALA A 84 5.81 15.30 -11.65
N LEU A 85 4.81 15.82 -10.94
CA LEU A 85 4.72 17.22 -10.51
C LEU A 85 5.33 17.49 -9.12
N VAL A 86 5.69 16.46 -8.35
CA VAL A 86 6.28 16.60 -6.99
C VAL A 86 7.46 17.58 -6.96
N SER A 87 8.34 17.54 -7.97
CA SER A 87 9.51 18.43 -8.02
C SER A 87 9.21 19.84 -8.57
N ARG A 88 8.11 20.01 -9.32
CA ARG A 88 7.74 21.28 -9.96
C ARG A 88 6.71 22.06 -9.16
N LYS A 89 5.73 21.34 -8.60
CA LYS A 89 4.58 21.86 -7.87
C LYS A 89 4.42 21.14 -6.52
N PRO A 90 5.46 21.14 -5.67
CA PRO A 90 5.48 20.36 -4.44
C PRO A 90 4.33 20.73 -3.48
N LYS A 91 3.97 22.00 -3.36
CA LYS A 91 2.88 22.45 -2.47
C LYS A 91 1.49 22.02 -2.93
N GLN A 92 1.28 21.81 -4.23
CA GLN A 92 0.04 21.33 -4.81
C GLN A 92 0.01 19.80 -5.04
N THR A 93 1.08 19.08 -4.70
CA THR A 93 1.18 17.64 -4.88
C THR A 93 1.23 16.93 -3.54
N TYR A 94 0.22 16.14 -3.26
CA TYR A 94 0.05 15.42 -2.00
C TYR A 94 0.49 13.98 -2.14
N THR A 95 1.35 13.55 -1.22
CA THR A 95 1.86 12.18 -1.12
C THR A 95 1.78 11.72 0.34
N LYS A 96 2.05 10.44 0.63
CA LYS A 96 2.03 9.88 1.99
C LYS A 96 0.67 9.98 2.71
N MET A 97 -0.41 10.21 2.00
CA MET A 97 -1.75 10.48 2.55
C MET A 97 -2.26 9.38 3.47
N THR A 98 -1.96 8.10 3.15
CA THR A 98 -2.35 6.96 3.98
C THR A 98 -1.74 6.99 5.38
N THR A 99 -0.58 7.66 5.56
CA THR A 99 0.05 7.80 6.88
C THR A 99 -0.64 8.79 7.78
N MET A 100 -1.54 9.61 7.25
CA MET A 100 -2.26 10.66 7.95
C MET A 100 -3.65 10.23 8.44
N LEU A 101 -4.20 9.13 7.88
CA LEU A 101 -5.54 8.64 8.20
C LEU A 101 -5.70 8.34 9.69
N GLY A 102 -6.66 8.99 10.34
CA GLY A 102 -7.02 8.76 11.74
C GLY A 102 -5.92 9.08 12.76
N ARG A 103 -4.97 9.94 12.38
CA ARG A 103 -3.86 10.37 13.25
C ARG A 103 -3.92 11.86 13.50
N ASP A 104 -3.41 12.28 14.66
CA ASP A 104 -3.14 13.68 14.98
C ASP A 104 -1.72 14.10 14.54
N MET A 105 -1.44 15.40 14.59
CA MET A 105 -0.16 16.00 14.16
C MET A 105 1.03 15.55 15.02
N GLU A 106 0.79 15.19 16.28
CA GLU A 106 1.82 14.81 17.25
C GLU A 106 2.06 13.30 17.26
N HIS A 107 1.28 12.53 16.48
CA HIS A 107 1.41 11.08 16.42
C HIS A 107 2.85 10.66 16.09
N PRO A 108 3.50 9.78 16.90
CA PRO A 108 4.93 9.49 16.79
C PRO A 108 5.37 8.93 15.44
N TYR A 109 4.46 8.31 14.69
CA TYR A 109 4.76 7.81 13.33
C TYR A 109 4.46 8.83 12.23
N LEU A 110 3.73 9.90 12.54
CA LEU A 110 3.33 10.92 11.56
C LEU A 110 4.17 12.18 11.65
N ALA A 111 4.42 12.71 12.84
CA ALA A 111 5.16 13.96 13.04
C ALA A 111 6.52 14.01 12.29
N PRO A 112 7.34 12.93 12.27
CA PRO A 112 8.57 12.92 11.49
C PRO A 112 8.34 12.98 9.98
N ILE A 113 7.20 12.50 9.49
CA ILE A 113 6.83 12.56 8.06
C ILE A 113 6.43 13.99 7.71
N LEU A 114 5.54 14.59 8.49
CA LEU A 114 5.04 15.94 8.25
C LEU A 114 6.17 16.98 8.20
N SER A 115 7.19 16.85 9.05
CA SER A 115 8.35 17.74 9.07
C SER A 115 9.18 17.72 7.77
N ARG A 116 8.94 16.75 6.88
CA ARG A 116 9.66 16.57 5.61
C ARG A 116 8.79 16.78 4.38
N LEU A 117 7.49 16.97 4.57
CA LEU A 117 6.57 17.25 3.46
C LEU A 117 6.60 18.74 3.12
N PRO A 118 6.48 19.09 1.83
CA PRO A 118 6.47 20.48 1.38
C PRO A 118 5.10 21.16 1.52
N ASN A 119 4.10 20.43 1.96
CA ASN A 119 2.71 20.88 2.05
C ASN A 119 2.47 21.63 3.36
N ASP A 120 1.59 22.61 3.31
CA ASP A 120 1.08 23.25 4.51
C ASP A 120 0.01 22.34 5.14
N VAL A 121 0.22 21.95 6.39
CA VAL A 121 -0.58 20.92 7.08
C VAL A 121 -1.22 21.51 8.33
N GLY A 122 -2.51 21.28 8.49
CA GLY A 122 -3.29 21.63 9.67
C GLY A 122 -3.99 20.43 10.30
N PHE A 123 -4.75 20.68 11.36
CA PHE A 123 -5.54 19.66 12.04
C PHE A 123 -6.94 20.18 12.34
N LYS A 124 -7.95 19.41 11.95
CA LYS A 124 -9.36 19.66 12.26
C LYS A 124 -10.00 18.35 12.74
N ALA A 125 -10.34 18.29 14.03
CA ALA A 125 -10.88 17.08 14.64
C ALA A 125 -12.27 16.69 14.09
N ASP A 126 -13.08 17.66 13.72
CA ASP A 126 -14.41 17.51 13.14
C ASP A 126 -14.41 17.09 11.67
N GLU A 127 -13.30 17.29 10.96
CA GLU A 127 -13.09 16.89 9.57
C GLU A 127 -12.26 15.59 9.42
N GLY A 128 -12.08 14.82 10.49
CA GLY A 128 -11.37 13.54 10.45
C GLY A 128 -9.87 13.61 10.65
N GLY A 129 -9.34 14.72 11.16
CA GLY A 129 -7.96 14.83 11.61
C GLY A 129 -7.08 15.75 10.76
N VAL A 130 -6.05 15.21 10.10
CA VAL A 130 -5.09 16.01 9.32
C VAL A 130 -5.73 16.56 8.06
N VAL A 131 -5.59 17.87 7.86
CA VAL A 131 -5.99 18.58 6.65
C VAL A 131 -4.77 19.21 5.98
N LEU A 132 -4.79 19.25 4.65
CA LEU A 132 -3.73 19.82 3.84
C LEU A 132 -4.28 21.02 3.07
N SER A 133 -3.62 22.15 3.23
CA SER A 133 -4.02 23.41 2.57
C SER A 133 -3.53 23.41 1.13
N LEU A 134 -4.39 23.86 0.25
CA LEU A 134 -4.12 24.10 -1.16
C LEU A 134 -4.26 25.59 -1.47
N ASN A 135 -3.25 26.15 -2.12
CA ASN A 135 -3.39 27.43 -2.81
C ASN A 135 -3.08 27.19 -4.29
N ASP A 136 -4.12 27.19 -5.12
CA ASP A 136 -3.99 27.07 -6.57
C ASP A 136 -4.37 28.38 -7.24
N ASN A 137 -3.36 29.22 -7.53
CA ASN A 137 -3.51 30.50 -8.22
C ASN A 137 -4.50 31.47 -7.54
N GLY A 138 -4.52 31.49 -6.20
CA GLY A 138 -5.39 32.33 -5.39
C GLY A 138 -6.73 31.70 -5.01
N ALA A 139 -7.03 30.50 -5.49
CA ALA A 139 -8.10 29.68 -4.96
C ALA A 139 -7.55 28.88 -3.75
N GLU A 140 -8.07 29.21 -2.57
CA GLU A 140 -7.73 28.48 -1.34
C GLU A 140 -8.73 27.36 -1.11
N ALA A 141 -8.24 26.18 -0.78
CA ALA A 141 -9.02 25.03 -0.40
C ALA A 141 -8.25 24.22 0.65
N GLU A 142 -8.96 23.39 1.38
CA GLU A 142 -8.38 22.41 2.28
C GLU A 142 -8.96 21.04 1.95
N TYR A 143 -8.14 20.00 2.07
CA TYR A 143 -8.54 18.63 1.88
C TYR A 143 -8.10 17.80 3.08
N SER A 144 -9.02 17.05 3.66
CA SER A 144 -8.69 16.06 4.67
C SER A 144 -7.91 14.89 4.08
N ALA A 145 -7.15 14.20 4.90
CA ALA A 145 -6.48 12.96 4.48
C ALA A 145 -7.50 11.92 3.97
N VAL A 146 -8.70 11.90 4.56
CA VAL A 146 -9.81 11.02 4.15
C VAL A 146 -10.24 11.33 2.70
N GLU A 147 -10.44 12.61 2.35
CA GLU A 147 -10.84 13.00 0.98
C GLU A 147 -9.76 12.69 -0.05
N LEU A 148 -8.47 12.94 0.27
CA LEU A 148 -7.37 12.64 -0.64
C LEU A 148 -7.23 11.14 -0.88
N VAL A 149 -7.38 10.32 0.16
CA VAL A 149 -7.38 8.86 0.01
C VAL A 149 -8.62 8.38 -0.74
N ALA A 150 -9.80 8.96 -0.51
CA ALA A 150 -11.01 8.67 -1.27
C ALA A 150 -10.84 8.92 -2.78
N MET A 151 -10.16 10.01 -3.16
CA MET A 151 -9.86 10.29 -4.57
C MET A 151 -8.99 9.19 -5.21
N ILE A 152 -7.99 8.68 -4.48
CA ILE A 152 -7.18 7.55 -4.95
C ILE A 152 -8.00 6.26 -5.03
N LEU A 153 -8.86 5.99 -4.06
CA LEU A 153 -9.73 4.81 -4.09
C LEU A 153 -10.75 4.88 -5.25
N SER A 154 -11.27 6.07 -5.58
CA SER A 154 -12.11 6.26 -6.76
C SER A 154 -11.35 5.94 -8.05
N SER A 155 -10.06 6.30 -8.14
CA SER A 155 -9.24 5.94 -9.31
C SER A 155 -9.07 4.43 -9.49
N ALA A 156 -9.12 3.64 -8.41
CA ALA A 156 -9.12 2.17 -8.51
C ALA A 156 -10.38 1.63 -9.20
N GLN A 157 -11.55 2.25 -8.95
CA GLN A 157 -12.78 1.90 -9.67
C GLN A 157 -12.70 2.29 -11.15
N GLU A 158 -12.17 3.46 -11.46
CA GLU A 158 -11.97 3.92 -12.83
C GLU A 158 -11.03 2.96 -13.60
N MET A 159 -9.96 2.51 -12.97
CA MET A 159 -9.06 1.51 -13.56
C MET A 159 -9.81 0.22 -13.91
N THR A 160 -10.67 -0.30 -13.02
CA THR A 160 -11.47 -1.49 -13.35
C THR A 160 -12.50 -1.21 -14.43
N GLY A 161 -13.05 0.00 -14.49
CA GLY A 161 -13.95 0.47 -15.54
C GLY A 161 -13.32 0.43 -16.93
N MET A 162 -12.05 0.79 -17.06
CA MET A 162 -11.28 0.67 -18.31
C MET A 162 -11.14 -0.78 -18.80
N PHE A 163 -11.19 -1.76 -17.90
CA PHE A 163 -11.25 -3.19 -18.21
C PHE A 163 -12.67 -3.70 -18.52
N GLY A 164 -13.66 -2.81 -18.48
CA GLY A 164 -15.07 -3.16 -18.74
C GLY A 164 -15.81 -3.70 -17.51
N TYR A 165 -15.28 -3.53 -16.30
CA TYR A 165 -15.89 -4.02 -15.06
C TYR A 165 -16.34 -2.89 -14.16
N SER A 166 -17.63 -2.85 -13.83
CA SER A 166 -18.12 -2.02 -12.73
C SER A 166 -17.94 -2.77 -11.42
N VAL A 167 -17.22 -2.16 -10.47
CA VAL A 167 -16.90 -2.76 -9.17
C VAL A 167 -17.26 -1.79 -8.05
N LYS A 168 -17.91 -2.33 -7.01
CA LYS A 168 -18.20 -1.61 -5.77
C LYS A 168 -17.61 -2.33 -4.55
N ASP A 169 -17.56 -3.66 -4.60
CA ASP A 169 -17.12 -4.48 -3.48
C ASP A 169 -15.60 -4.58 -3.45
N ALA A 170 -15.00 -4.26 -2.30
CA ALA A 170 -13.56 -4.25 -2.11
C ALA A 170 -13.13 -4.92 -0.81
N VAL A 171 -11.94 -5.54 -0.83
CA VAL A 171 -11.14 -5.84 0.36
C VAL A 171 -9.89 -4.98 0.27
N ILE A 172 -9.63 -4.19 1.32
CA ILE A 172 -8.51 -3.24 1.35
C ILE A 172 -7.49 -3.68 2.39
N THR A 173 -6.20 -3.66 2.04
CA THR A 173 -5.15 -3.95 3.01
C THR A 173 -4.88 -2.76 3.91
N VAL A 174 -4.46 -3.06 5.13
CA VAL A 174 -4.02 -2.09 6.14
C VAL A 174 -2.72 -2.58 6.77
N PRO A 175 -1.87 -1.66 7.27
CA PRO A 175 -0.72 -2.05 8.08
C PRO A 175 -1.14 -2.84 9.31
N GLU A 176 -0.32 -3.80 9.75
CA GLU A 176 -0.58 -4.65 10.90
C GLU A 176 -0.76 -3.88 12.22
N PHE A 177 -0.12 -2.70 12.31
CA PHE A 177 -0.17 -1.81 13.44
C PHE A 177 -1.29 -0.74 13.34
N ALA A 178 -2.15 -0.81 12.31
CA ALA A 178 -3.23 0.14 12.14
C ALA A 178 -4.24 0.04 13.30
N THR A 179 -4.44 1.15 13.99
CA THR A 179 -5.38 1.29 15.10
C THR A 179 -6.83 1.27 14.63
N ALA A 180 -7.77 1.18 15.58
CA ALA A 180 -9.20 1.25 15.27
C ALA A 180 -9.59 2.59 14.62
N HIS A 181 -8.98 3.70 15.03
CA HIS A 181 -9.21 5.02 14.44
C HIS A 181 -8.71 5.11 12.99
N GLU A 182 -7.51 4.60 12.72
CA GLU A 182 -6.94 4.56 11.37
C GLU A 182 -7.77 3.67 10.44
N ARG A 183 -8.22 2.50 10.93
CA ARG A 183 -9.12 1.61 10.19
C ARG A 183 -10.48 2.27 9.91
N ARG A 184 -11.02 3.04 10.86
CA ARG A 184 -12.27 3.77 10.68
C ARG A 184 -12.11 4.87 9.63
N ALA A 185 -11.07 5.69 9.70
CA ALA A 185 -10.80 6.74 8.72
C ALA A 185 -10.63 6.17 7.29
N LEU A 186 -10.04 4.97 7.15
CA LEU A 186 -9.98 4.30 5.86
C LEU A 186 -11.36 3.84 5.36
N LEU A 187 -12.22 3.34 6.25
CA LEU A 187 -13.60 2.98 5.89
C LEU A 187 -14.39 4.21 5.45
N ASP A 188 -14.21 5.34 6.13
CA ASP A 188 -14.85 6.61 5.76
C ASP A 188 -14.35 7.09 4.38
N ALA A 189 -13.04 6.98 4.09
CA ALA A 189 -12.48 7.27 2.78
C ALA A 189 -13.05 6.36 1.67
N ALA A 190 -13.23 5.09 1.96
CA ALA A 190 -13.81 4.13 1.03
C ALA A 190 -15.31 4.41 0.76
N ASP A 191 -16.06 4.82 1.79
CA ASP A 191 -17.47 5.21 1.67
C ASP A 191 -17.62 6.46 0.79
N VAL A 192 -16.77 7.48 1.02
CA VAL A 192 -16.70 8.69 0.17
C VAL A 192 -16.34 8.34 -1.28
N ALA A 193 -15.50 7.33 -1.50
CA ALA A 193 -15.16 6.82 -2.83
C ALA A 193 -16.29 5.99 -3.46
N GLY A 194 -17.36 5.65 -2.73
CA GLY A 194 -18.45 4.80 -3.18
C GLY A 194 -18.11 3.31 -3.23
N LEU A 195 -17.11 2.87 -2.47
CA LEU A 195 -16.72 1.47 -2.31
C LEU A 195 -17.43 0.82 -1.12
N THR A 196 -17.93 -0.38 -1.29
CA THR A 196 -18.43 -1.24 -0.23
C THR A 196 -17.27 -2.12 0.27
N VAL A 197 -16.74 -1.82 1.44
CA VAL A 197 -15.64 -2.61 2.02
C VAL A 197 -16.17 -3.87 2.66
N LEU A 198 -15.91 -5.02 2.06
CA LEU A 198 -16.28 -6.34 2.60
C LEU A 198 -15.45 -6.68 3.84
N SER A 199 -14.17 -6.34 3.84
CA SER A 199 -13.30 -6.43 5.01
C SER A 199 -12.03 -5.60 4.82
N LEU A 200 -11.44 -5.17 5.92
CA LEU A 200 -10.04 -4.76 5.99
C LEU A 200 -9.18 -5.98 6.33
N MET A 201 -8.00 -6.07 5.76
CA MET A 201 -7.09 -7.19 5.96
C MET A 201 -5.66 -6.70 6.16
N ASP A 202 -4.94 -7.26 7.13
CA ASP A 202 -3.54 -6.88 7.34
C ASP A 202 -2.68 -7.31 6.14
N GLU A 203 -1.72 -6.45 5.73
CA GLU A 203 -0.89 -6.63 4.53
C GLU A 203 -0.21 -8.00 4.47
N ASN A 204 0.49 -8.40 5.54
CA ASN A 204 1.20 -9.68 5.57
C ASN A 204 0.24 -10.88 5.65
N THR A 205 -0.90 -10.72 6.33
CA THR A 205 -1.94 -11.76 6.36
C THR A 205 -2.54 -11.96 4.96
N ALA A 206 -2.69 -10.89 4.17
CA ALA A 206 -3.11 -10.98 2.78
C ALA A 206 -2.05 -11.69 1.92
N ALA A 207 -0.78 -11.35 2.08
CA ALA A 207 0.31 -12.04 1.39
C ALA A 207 0.39 -13.53 1.79
N ALA A 208 0.20 -13.84 3.06
CA ALA A 208 0.15 -15.23 3.56
C ALA A 208 -1.04 -16.01 2.99
N LEU A 209 -2.19 -15.35 2.79
CA LEU A 209 -3.33 -15.98 2.14
C LEU A 209 -3.04 -16.29 0.66
N GLN A 210 -2.39 -15.38 -0.06
CA GLN A 210 -1.91 -15.63 -1.42
C GLN A 210 -0.92 -16.80 -1.46
N HIS A 211 -0.01 -16.88 -0.50
CA HIS A 211 0.94 -17.99 -0.36
C HIS A 211 0.20 -19.34 -0.17
N ALA A 212 -0.79 -19.37 0.72
CA ALA A 212 -1.62 -20.56 0.99
C ALA A 212 -2.40 -21.09 -0.22
N ILE A 213 -2.65 -20.24 -1.23
CA ILE A 213 -3.32 -20.65 -2.46
C ILE A 213 -2.36 -21.40 -3.39
N SER A 214 -1.12 -20.98 -3.46
CA SER A 214 -0.10 -21.52 -4.35
C SER A 214 0.64 -22.72 -3.75
N GLN A 215 0.65 -22.86 -2.42
CA GLN A 215 1.34 -23.93 -1.70
C GLN A 215 0.36 -24.86 -0.99
N THR A 216 0.82 -26.10 -0.74
CA THR A 216 0.07 -27.09 0.05
C THR A 216 1.03 -27.67 1.10
N TYR A 217 0.60 -27.62 2.35
CA TYR A 217 1.37 -28.12 3.50
C TYR A 217 0.72 -29.39 4.03
N GLU A 218 1.48 -30.46 4.13
CA GLU A 218 1.03 -31.77 4.65
C GLU A 218 1.11 -31.83 6.20
N GLU A 219 1.95 -30.97 6.77
CA GLU A 219 2.13 -30.81 8.22
C GLU A 219 2.15 -29.32 8.61
N ASP A 220 2.09 -29.05 9.91
CA ASP A 220 2.15 -27.69 10.44
C ASP A 220 3.54 -27.09 10.18
N THR A 221 3.60 -26.04 9.36
CA THR A 221 4.82 -25.35 8.94
C THR A 221 4.73 -23.86 9.30
N ASN A 222 5.73 -23.36 10.01
CA ASN A 222 5.80 -21.95 10.40
C ASN A 222 6.57 -21.16 9.33
N VAL A 223 5.92 -20.20 8.75
CA VAL A 223 6.48 -19.30 7.73
C VAL A 223 6.50 -17.89 8.27
N MET A 224 7.63 -17.22 8.16
CA MET A 224 7.81 -15.82 8.51
C MET A 224 7.68 -14.96 7.26
N PHE A 225 6.75 -14.01 7.26
CA PHE A 225 6.60 -12.99 6.22
C PHE A 225 7.30 -11.72 6.69
N TYR A 226 8.37 -11.32 6.01
CA TYR A 226 9.09 -10.08 6.26
C TYR A 226 8.75 -9.09 5.16
N ASN A 227 8.01 -8.05 5.50
CA ASN A 227 7.55 -7.00 4.58
C ASN A 227 8.26 -5.67 4.90
N MET A 228 9.09 -5.21 3.99
CA MET A 228 9.67 -3.86 4.08
C MET A 228 9.13 -3.01 2.95
N GLY A 229 8.13 -2.20 3.27
CA GLY A 229 7.48 -1.25 2.38
C GLY A 229 8.22 0.08 2.25
N ALA A 230 7.48 1.11 1.87
CA ALA A 230 8.01 2.47 1.78
C ALA A 230 8.23 3.10 3.16
N ASN A 231 7.31 2.89 4.10
CA ASN A 231 7.32 3.59 5.38
C ASN A 231 7.68 2.71 6.58
N SER A 232 7.39 1.42 6.52
CA SER A 232 7.49 0.50 7.66
C SER A 232 8.11 -0.83 7.29
N ILE A 233 8.57 -1.55 8.33
CA ILE A 233 8.83 -2.98 8.32
C ILE A 233 7.74 -3.66 9.14
N GLN A 234 7.19 -4.74 8.60
CA GLN A 234 6.19 -5.58 9.26
C GLN A 234 6.63 -7.03 9.14
N VAL A 235 6.56 -7.77 10.24
CA VAL A 235 6.88 -9.20 10.28
C VAL A 235 5.69 -9.94 10.86
N THR A 236 5.28 -11.03 10.18
CA THR A 236 4.18 -11.88 10.65
C THR A 236 4.60 -13.33 10.55
N ILE A 237 4.43 -14.07 11.64
CA ILE A 237 4.66 -15.51 11.69
C ILE A 237 3.32 -16.20 11.55
N VAL A 238 3.24 -17.10 10.57
CA VAL A 238 2.03 -17.84 10.23
C VAL A 238 2.32 -19.34 10.24
N THR A 239 1.47 -20.10 10.90
CA THR A 239 1.47 -21.57 10.78
C THR A 239 0.49 -21.97 9.68
N PHE A 240 1.00 -22.60 8.64
CA PHE A 240 0.21 -23.32 7.64
C PHE A 240 0.11 -24.80 7.99
N GLY A 241 -0.90 -25.46 7.47
CA GLY A 241 -1.05 -26.91 7.66
C GLY A 241 -2.37 -27.44 7.14
N PRO A 242 -2.61 -28.77 7.26
CA PRO A 242 -3.88 -29.36 6.92
C PRO A 242 -4.92 -29.10 8.01
N LYS A 243 -6.19 -28.93 7.60
CA LYS A 243 -7.35 -28.90 8.50
C LYS A 243 -8.50 -29.66 7.88
N LYS A 244 -9.08 -30.58 8.64
CA LYS A 244 -10.33 -31.26 8.25
C LYS A 244 -11.52 -30.42 8.70
N ILE A 245 -12.40 -30.08 7.76
CA ILE A 245 -13.72 -29.49 8.04
C ILE A 245 -14.76 -30.44 7.43
N LYS A 246 -15.48 -31.15 8.31
CA LYS A 246 -16.34 -32.29 7.91
C LYS A 246 -15.44 -33.32 7.18
N ASP A 247 -15.82 -33.71 5.95
CA ASP A 247 -15.06 -34.69 5.13
C ASP A 247 -14.15 -34.04 4.09
N ARG A 248 -13.91 -32.71 4.18
CA ARG A 248 -13.05 -31.94 3.22
C ARG A 248 -11.75 -31.52 3.86
N ASN A 249 -10.65 -31.79 3.18
CA ASN A 249 -9.36 -31.19 3.54
C ASN A 249 -9.34 -29.74 3.05
N VAL A 250 -9.12 -28.81 3.97
CA VAL A 250 -8.92 -27.38 3.72
C VAL A 250 -7.56 -26.96 4.25
N GLY A 251 -6.97 -25.92 3.67
CA GLY A 251 -5.75 -25.32 4.21
C GLY A 251 -6.06 -24.61 5.54
N LYS A 252 -5.12 -24.67 6.47
CA LYS A 252 -5.12 -23.89 7.71
C LYS A 252 -4.11 -22.75 7.59
N LEU A 253 -4.48 -21.57 8.03
CA LEU A 253 -3.62 -20.39 8.19
C LEU A 253 -3.89 -19.81 9.59
N VAL A 254 -2.87 -19.83 10.45
CA VAL A 254 -2.96 -19.31 11.82
C VAL A 254 -1.87 -18.26 12.01
N VAL A 255 -2.25 -17.02 12.29
CA VAL A 255 -1.30 -15.97 12.66
C VAL A 255 -0.83 -16.21 14.09
N ARG A 256 0.48 -16.36 14.29
CA ARG A 256 1.10 -16.67 15.58
C ARG A 256 1.65 -15.43 16.28
N GLY A 257 2.31 -14.57 15.52
CA GLY A 257 2.91 -13.38 16.09
C GLY A 257 3.19 -12.33 15.04
N LYS A 258 3.26 -11.08 15.47
CA LYS A 258 3.45 -9.90 14.65
C LYS A 258 4.49 -8.97 15.30
N GLY A 259 5.27 -8.32 14.47
CA GLY A 259 6.22 -7.28 14.91
C GLY A 259 6.39 -6.24 13.82
N TRP A 260 6.62 -5.01 14.19
CA TRP A 260 6.76 -3.93 13.23
C TRP A 260 7.69 -2.82 13.69
N ASP A 261 8.18 -2.04 12.72
CA ASP A 261 8.77 -0.73 12.92
C ASP A 261 8.14 0.23 11.91
N ALA A 262 7.37 1.18 12.38
CA ALA A 262 6.60 2.11 11.54
C ALA A 262 7.43 3.29 11.00
N THR A 263 8.72 3.34 11.34
CA THR A 263 9.65 4.42 10.99
C THR A 263 10.94 3.92 10.33
N VAL A 264 10.90 2.72 9.74
CA VAL A 264 11.97 2.18 8.90
C VAL A 264 11.36 1.59 7.63
N GLY A 265 11.70 2.13 6.49
CA GLY A 265 11.22 1.69 5.17
C GLY A 265 11.94 2.45 4.06
N GLY A 266 11.61 2.14 2.81
CA GLY A 266 12.32 2.67 1.64
C GLY A 266 12.39 4.19 1.58
N TRP A 267 11.35 4.90 2.02
CA TRP A 267 11.31 6.36 2.04
C TRP A 267 12.24 6.98 3.08
N TRP A 268 12.44 6.34 4.22
CA TRP A 268 13.40 6.81 5.24
C TRP A 268 14.83 6.77 4.72
N PHE A 269 15.17 5.77 3.89
CA PHE A 269 16.45 5.73 3.18
C PHE A 269 16.56 6.81 2.10
N ASP A 270 15.46 7.19 1.45
CA ASP A 270 15.44 8.33 0.53
C ASP A 270 15.73 9.64 1.28
N LEU A 271 15.19 9.81 2.48
CA LEU A 271 15.47 10.98 3.31
C LEU A 271 16.96 11.06 3.73
N LYS A 272 17.60 9.93 4.05
CA LYS A 272 19.05 9.92 4.33
C LYS A 272 19.88 10.41 3.14
N LEU A 273 19.53 9.97 1.94
CA LEU A 273 20.17 10.47 0.71
C LEU A 273 19.84 11.95 0.46
N THR A 274 18.61 12.36 0.73
CA THR A 274 18.20 13.76 0.62
C THR A 274 19.01 14.65 1.57
N ASP A 275 19.26 14.22 2.80
CA ASP A 275 20.08 14.93 3.76
C ASP A 275 21.54 15.04 3.26
N VAL A 276 22.12 13.96 2.71
CA VAL A 276 23.44 13.99 2.08
C VAL A 276 23.52 15.02 0.95
N PHE A 277 22.49 15.10 0.09
CA PHE A 277 22.45 16.09 -0.99
C PHE A 277 22.34 17.52 -0.44
N ALA A 278 21.47 17.72 0.56
CA ALA A 278 21.27 19.02 1.19
C ALA A 278 22.54 19.53 1.86
N GLU A 279 23.23 18.69 2.63
CA GLU A 279 24.50 19.04 3.29
C GLU A 279 25.57 19.42 2.27
N GLY A 280 25.73 18.60 1.22
CA GLY A 280 26.69 18.89 0.15
C GLY A 280 26.37 20.17 -0.62
N PHE A 281 25.07 20.46 -0.86
CA PHE A 281 24.64 21.70 -1.48
C PHE A 281 24.85 22.92 -0.56
N ASN A 282 24.40 22.84 0.70
CA ASN A 282 24.52 23.91 1.70
C ASN A 282 25.98 24.34 1.91
N ALA A 283 26.91 23.40 1.92
CA ALA A 283 28.34 23.68 2.03
C ALA A 283 28.87 24.55 0.88
N LYS A 284 28.32 24.41 -0.34
CA LYS A 284 28.66 25.19 -1.52
C LYS A 284 27.90 26.51 -1.57
N TRP A 285 26.61 26.49 -1.26
CA TRP A 285 25.70 27.62 -1.39
C TRP A 285 25.91 28.66 -0.28
N GLY A 286 26.10 28.24 0.97
CA GLY A 286 26.53 29.09 2.09
C GLY A 286 25.50 30.11 2.60
N LYS A 287 24.20 29.99 2.22
CA LYS A 287 23.17 30.99 2.56
C LYS A 287 22.06 30.46 3.49
N GLY A 288 22.21 29.24 4.02
CA GLY A 288 21.22 28.64 4.92
C GLY A 288 20.98 27.16 4.64
N ASP A 289 19.77 26.67 4.91
CA ASP A 289 19.40 25.27 4.68
C ASP A 289 18.44 25.15 3.49
N VAL A 290 18.88 24.49 2.43
CA VAL A 290 18.09 24.25 1.23
C VAL A 290 16.83 23.40 1.48
N ARG A 291 16.80 22.69 2.60
CA ARG A 291 15.63 21.87 3.01
C ARG A 291 14.41 22.69 3.41
N GLU A 292 14.58 23.97 3.72
CA GLU A 292 13.48 24.90 4.00
C GLU A 292 12.66 25.28 2.74
N PHE A 293 13.17 24.93 1.56
CA PHE A 293 12.54 25.30 0.30
C PHE A 293 11.82 24.11 -0.36
N PRO A 294 10.49 24.18 -0.58
CA PRO A 294 9.70 23.07 -1.12
C PRO A 294 10.19 22.51 -2.46
N ARG A 295 10.57 23.38 -3.42
CA ARG A 295 11.04 22.93 -4.74
C ARG A 295 12.38 22.19 -4.70
N PRO A 296 13.43 22.70 -4.07
CA PRO A 296 14.65 21.93 -3.83
C PRO A 296 14.39 20.58 -3.14
N MET A 297 13.58 20.56 -2.08
CA MET A 297 13.22 19.32 -1.39
C MET A 297 12.56 18.33 -2.33
N GLY A 298 11.57 18.72 -3.10
CA GLY A 298 10.92 17.86 -4.07
C GLY A 298 11.88 17.30 -5.14
N LYS A 299 12.83 18.13 -5.64
CA LYS A 299 13.89 17.67 -6.56
C LYS A 299 14.81 16.66 -5.90
N MET A 300 15.29 16.94 -4.69
CA MET A 300 16.23 16.09 -3.95
C MET A 300 15.59 14.73 -3.58
N ILE A 301 14.36 14.71 -3.06
CA ILE A 301 13.63 13.46 -2.72
C ILE A 301 13.41 12.61 -3.97
N THR A 302 12.99 13.22 -5.08
CA THR A 302 12.78 12.51 -6.34
C THR A 302 14.09 11.89 -6.85
N GLN A 303 15.20 12.61 -6.74
CA GLN A 303 16.52 12.12 -7.13
C GLN A 303 17.02 11.04 -6.17
N ALA A 304 16.83 11.20 -4.86
CA ALA A 304 17.21 10.22 -3.85
C ALA A 304 16.55 8.86 -4.09
N THR A 305 15.26 8.85 -4.42
CA THR A 305 14.53 7.63 -4.78
C THR A 305 15.15 6.93 -6.01
N LYS A 306 15.59 7.68 -7.03
CA LYS A 306 16.28 7.12 -8.21
C LYS A 306 17.66 6.58 -7.83
N VAL A 307 18.44 7.35 -7.08
CA VAL A 307 19.80 7.00 -6.63
C VAL A 307 19.76 5.72 -5.78
N LYS A 308 18.86 5.61 -4.80
CA LYS A 308 18.67 4.40 -3.99
C LYS A 308 18.43 3.15 -4.86
N LYS A 309 17.55 3.26 -5.87
CA LYS A 309 17.27 2.15 -6.79
C LYS A 309 18.50 1.74 -7.58
N VAL A 310 19.26 2.70 -8.10
CA VAL A 310 20.48 2.42 -8.86
C VAL A 310 21.57 1.83 -7.97
N LEU A 311 21.76 2.35 -6.75
CA LEU A 311 22.71 1.80 -5.78
C LEU A 311 22.37 0.38 -5.30
N SER A 312 21.15 -0.11 -5.54
CA SER A 312 20.82 -1.51 -5.30
C SER A 312 21.51 -2.47 -6.29
N ALA A 313 21.87 -1.99 -7.48
CA ALA A 313 22.60 -2.75 -8.50
C ALA A 313 24.06 -2.27 -8.65
N ASN A 314 24.30 -0.95 -8.64
CA ASN A 314 25.60 -0.34 -8.91
C ASN A 314 26.33 0.02 -7.61
N ALA A 315 27.66 0.11 -7.68
CA ALA A 315 28.50 0.55 -6.56
C ALA A 315 28.46 2.07 -6.34
N GLU A 316 28.26 2.84 -7.41
CA GLU A 316 28.21 4.30 -7.39
C GLU A 316 27.32 4.87 -8.49
N ILE A 317 26.95 6.15 -8.35
CA ILE A 317 26.17 6.90 -9.34
C ILE A 317 26.51 8.40 -9.26
N PRO A 318 26.72 9.08 -10.41
CA PRO A 318 26.74 10.53 -10.45
C PRO A 318 25.36 11.13 -10.21
N VAL A 319 25.30 12.19 -9.42
CA VAL A 319 24.09 12.93 -9.08
C VAL A 319 24.24 14.36 -9.56
N ASN A 320 23.35 14.80 -10.45
CA ASN A 320 23.32 16.16 -10.95
C ASN A 320 21.91 16.75 -10.75
N LEU A 321 21.82 17.86 -10.03
CA LEU A 321 20.61 18.62 -9.79
C LEU A 321 20.84 20.05 -10.29
N ASN A 322 20.45 20.30 -11.54
CA ASN A 322 20.63 21.60 -12.18
C ASN A 322 19.68 22.63 -11.58
N SER A 323 20.19 23.86 -11.39
CA SER A 323 19.47 24.99 -10.76
C SER A 323 18.65 24.50 -9.56
N LEU A 324 19.36 23.88 -8.59
CA LEU A 324 18.69 23.31 -7.41
C LEU A 324 18.03 24.44 -6.63
N HIS A 325 18.79 25.49 -6.31
CA HIS A 325 18.30 26.70 -5.66
C HIS A 325 19.19 27.89 -6.02
N ASP A 326 18.63 29.12 -6.15
CA ASP A 326 19.35 30.37 -6.51
C ASP A 326 20.28 30.22 -7.73
N ASP A 327 19.82 29.49 -8.75
CA ASP A 327 20.60 29.13 -9.95
C ASP A 327 21.92 28.39 -9.69
N VAL A 328 22.09 27.84 -8.49
CA VAL A 328 23.25 27.04 -8.13
C VAL A 328 22.95 25.56 -8.39
N ASP A 329 23.87 24.91 -9.11
CA ASP A 329 23.81 23.48 -9.38
C ASP A 329 24.43 22.68 -8.24
N TYR A 330 23.89 21.47 -8.02
CA TYR A 330 24.52 20.46 -7.18
C TYR A 330 25.00 19.31 -8.06
N SER A 331 26.25 18.95 -7.92
CA SER A 331 26.88 17.78 -8.54
C SER A 331 27.72 17.04 -7.54
N SER A 332 27.57 15.72 -7.48
CA SER A 332 28.32 14.82 -6.61
C SER A 332 28.31 13.41 -7.15
N THR A 333 29.20 12.55 -6.67
CA THR A 333 29.11 11.10 -6.86
C THR A 333 28.74 10.46 -5.53
N VAL A 334 27.70 9.65 -5.54
CA VAL A 334 27.24 8.89 -4.37
C VAL A 334 27.61 7.42 -4.55
N THR A 335 28.34 6.88 -3.56
CA THR A 335 28.69 5.47 -3.51
C THR A 335 27.72 4.70 -2.62
N ARG A 336 27.58 3.39 -2.85
CA ARG A 336 26.82 2.50 -1.96
C ARG A 336 27.35 2.57 -0.53
N THR A 337 28.67 2.61 -0.34
CA THR A 337 29.29 2.72 0.98
C THR A 337 28.94 4.01 1.71
N SER A 338 28.91 5.16 1.00
CA SER A 338 28.51 6.44 1.61
C SER A 338 27.03 6.45 1.99
N PHE A 339 26.16 5.86 1.14
CA PHE A 339 24.75 5.67 1.44
C PHE A 339 24.52 4.77 2.66
N GLU A 340 25.24 3.64 2.73
CA GLU A 340 25.15 2.72 3.87
C GLU A 340 25.65 3.37 5.17
N ALA A 341 26.71 4.17 5.12
CA ALA A 341 27.21 4.91 6.27
C ALA A 341 26.19 5.96 6.76
N ALA A 342 25.59 6.73 5.86
CA ALA A 342 24.56 7.73 6.18
C ALA A 342 23.28 7.11 6.75
N SER A 343 23.02 5.84 6.44
CA SER A 343 21.81 5.12 6.83
C SER A 343 22.02 4.07 7.92
N LYS A 344 23.15 4.11 8.62
CA LYS A 344 23.56 3.10 9.60
C LYS A 344 22.49 2.85 10.66
N ASP A 345 21.92 3.90 11.22
CA ASP A 345 20.86 3.87 12.23
C ASP A 345 19.60 3.12 11.76
N LEU A 346 19.27 3.22 10.47
CA LEU A 346 18.13 2.49 9.89
C LEU A 346 18.47 0.99 9.73
N PHE A 347 19.69 0.66 9.27
CA PHE A 347 20.11 -0.74 9.12
C PHE A 347 20.18 -1.49 10.45
N GLU A 348 20.52 -0.83 11.55
CA GLU A 348 20.55 -1.42 12.89
C GLU A 348 19.15 -1.84 13.39
N ARG A 349 18.10 -1.27 12.83
CA ARG A 349 16.70 -1.51 13.23
C ARG A 349 15.95 -2.54 12.39
N VAL A 350 16.51 -3.01 11.27
CA VAL A 350 15.77 -3.86 10.31
C VAL A 350 15.40 -5.23 10.86
N THR A 351 16.09 -5.74 11.90
CA THR A 351 15.81 -7.05 12.50
C THR A 351 14.88 -6.98 13.71
N GLY A 352 14.77 -5.83 14.36
CA GLY A 352 13.95 -5.67 15.57
C GLY A 352 12.48 -6.13 15.44
N PRO A 353 11.80 -5.93 14.32
CA PRO A 353 10.47 -6.50 14.09
C PRO A 353 10.42 -8.04 14.14
N ILE A 354 11.50 -8.73 13.79
CA ILE A 354 11.58 -10.20 13.87
C ILE A 354 11.55 -10.65 15.33
N ASP A 355 12.36 -10.00 16.19
CA ASP A 355 12.39 -10.30 17.62
C ASP A 355 11.01 -10.16 18.25
N ARG A 356 10.31 -9.05 17.96
CA ARG A 356 8.95 -8.79 18.46
C ARG A 356 7.93 -9.82 17.97
N ALA A 357 8.02 -10.25 16.71
CA ALA A 357 7.11 -11.26 16.16
C ALA A 357 7.34 -12.64 16.81
N LEU A 358 8.61 -13.02 17.03
CA LEU A 358 8.98 -14.26 17.69
C LEU A 358 8.54 -14.26 19.17
N GLU A 359 8.78 -13.16 19.88
CA GLU A 359 8.34 -12.97 21.27
C GLU A 359 6.82 -13.10 21.40
N GLN A 360 6.05 -12.41 20.55
CA GLN A 360 4.59 -12.48 20.55
C GLN A 360 4.08 -13.89 20.21
N ALA A 361 4.78 -14.61 19.32
CA ALA A 361 4.44 -15.98 18.97
C ALA A 361 4.82 -17.00 20.05
N GLY A 362 5.67 -16.64 21.02
CA GLY A 362 6.30 -17.56 21.96
C GLY A 362 7.22 -18.57 21.27
N MET A 363 7.86 -18.16 20.16
CA MET A 363 8.69 -18.98 19.29
C MET A 363 10.14 -18.50 19.28
N LYS A 364 11.03 -19.41 18.88
CA LYS A 364 12.44 -19.11 18.56
C LYS A 364 12.64 -19.12 17.06
N LEU A 365 13.75 -18.59 16.59
CA LEU A 365 14.10 -18.61 15.17
C LEU A 365 14.20 -20.06 14.62
N SER A 366 14.64 -21.02 15.46
CA SER A 366 14.69 -22.44 15.12
C SER A 366 13.32 -23.09 14.86
N ASP A 367 12.23 -22.45 15.28
CA ASP A 367 10.87 -22.95 15.05
C ASP A 367 10.29 -22.50 13.70
N ILE A 368 11.04 -21.68 12.95
CA ILE A 368 10.65 -21.18 11.63
C ILE A 368 11.26 -22.08 10.55
N GLN A 369 10.46 -22.53 9.60
CA GLN A 369 10.91 -23.36 8.49
C GLN A 369 11.18 -22.55 7.22
N GLU A 370 10.40 -21.50 6.98
CA GLU A 370 10.49 -20.69 5.76
C GLU A 370 10.42 -19.19 6.08
N VAL A 371 11.10 -18.39 5.27
CA VAL A 371 11.03 -16.91 5.34
C VAL A 371 10.69 -16.37 3.96
N GLU A 372 9.58 -15.66 3.85
CA GLU A 372 9.16 -14.96 2.63
C GLU A 372 9.41 -13.46 2.73
N ILE A 373 10.12 -12.92 1.74
CA ILE A 373 10.46 -11.50 1.66
C ILE A 373 9.54 -10.77 0.71
N ILE A 374 8.85 -9.77 1.20
CA ILE A 374 7.96 -8.91 0.43
C ILE A 374 8.28 -7.42 0.65
N GLY A 375 7.71 -6.57 -0.20
CA GLY A 375 7.95 -5.12 -0.15
C GLY A 375 9.24 -4.67 -0.85
N GLY A 376 9.16 -3.50 -1.48
CA GLY A 376 10.26 -2.97 -2.31
C GLY A 376 11.51 -2.52 -1.53
N GLY A 377 11.37 -2.16 -0.26
CA GLY A 377 12.47 -1.77 0.62
C GLY A 377 13.43 -2.92 0.90
N SER A 378 12.93 -4.16 0.92
CA SER A 378 13.74 -5.37 1.13
C SER A 378 14.76 -5.66 0.01
N ARG A 379 14.70 -4.92 -1.12
CA ARG A 379 15.64 -5.05 -2.23
C ARG A 379 16.97 -4.30 -2.01
N ILE A 380 17.08 -3.49 -0.96
CA ILE A 380 18.33 -2.82 -0.58
C ILE A 380 19.36 -3.89 -0.19
N PRO A 381 20.55 -3.96 -0.82
CA PRO A 381 21.50 -5.05 -0.60
C PRO A 381 21.90 -5.22 0.87
N LYS A 382 22.16 -4.11 1.58
CA LYS A 382 22.54 -4.15 2.99
C LYS A 382 21.42 -4.65 3.91
N VAL A 383 20.15 -4.41 3.57
CA VAL A 383 19.00 -5.01 4.28
C VAL A 383 19.04 -6.52 4.13
N ARG A 384 19.21 -7.02 2.90
CA ARG A 384 19.27 -8.47 2.65
C ARG A 384 20.45 -9.14 3.35
N GLU A 385 21.64 -8.51 3.30
CA GLU A 385 22.84 -8.97 4.00
C GLU A 385 22.59 -9.07 5.51
N THR A 386 22.02 -8.01 6.10
CA THR A 386 21.73 -7.96 7.54
C THR A 386 20.71 -9.03 7.94
N LEU A 387 19.65 -9.23 7.15
CA LEU A 387 18.68 -10.28 7.37
C LEU A 387 19.29 -11.67 7.25
N SER A 388 20.06 -11.95 6.18
CA SER A 388 20.70 -13.26 6.00
C SER A 388 21.64 -13.60 7.16
N ARG A 389 22.41 -12.61 7.64
CA ARG A 389 23.26 -12.79 8.82
C ARG A 389 22.45 -13.06 10.09
N TYR A 390 21.36 -12.31 10.31
CA TYR A 390 20.49 -12.51 11.47
C TYR A 390 19.84 -13.90 11.46
N LEU A 391 19.31 -14.32 10.32
CA LEU A 391 18.62 -15.60 10.12
C LEU A 391 19.54 -16.84 10.16
N SER A 392 20.84 -16.65 10.34
CA SER A 392 21.83 -17.71 10.57
C SER A 392 22.23 -17.88 12.04
N ILE A 393 21.72 -17.02 12.94
CA ILE A 393 22.13 -17.04 14.36
C ILE A 393 21.31 -18.08 15.13
N GLY A 394 22.00 -19.04 15.75
CA GLY A 394 21.36 -20.00 16.67
C GLY A 394 20.44 -21.01 15.99
N VAL A 395 20.62 -21.24 14.70
CA VAL A 395 19.92 -22.26 13.92
C VAL A 395 20.93 -23.25 13.34
N ASP A 396 20.56 -24.53 13.22
CA ASP A 396 21.42 -25.59 12.66
C ASP A 396 21.70 -25.36 11.17
N GLN A 397 20.71 -24.82 10.44
CA GLN A 397 20.84 -24.43 9.06
C GLN A 397 20.30 -23.00 8.85
N PRO A 398 21.06 -22.12 8.18
CA PRO A 398 20.61 -20.77 7.86
C PRO A 398 19.29 -20.77 7.10
N LEU A 399 18.32 -19.96 7.55
CA LEU A 399 17.07 -19.77 6.84
C LEU A 399 17.31 -18.93 5.58
N ALA A 400 16.97 -19.47 4.43
CA ALA A 400 17.07 -18.75 3.16
C ALA A 400 16.02 -17.65 3.07
N LEU A 401 16.39 -16.54 2.43
CA LEU A 401 15.44 -15.48 2.08
C LEU A 401 14.63 -15.92 0.85
N GLY A 402 13.45 -16.47 1.07
CA GLY A 402 12.52 -16.88 0.02
C GLY A 402 11.95 -15.68 -0.75
N ALA A 403 11.70 -15.91 -2.02
CA ALA A 403 11.04 -14.97 -2.93
C ALA A 403 10.07 -15.72 -3.85
N HIS A 404 9.31 -16.65 -3.29
CA HIS A 404 8.34 -17.46 -4.02
C HIS A 404 7.10 -16.66 -4.39
N LEU A 405 6.83 -15.57 -3.67
CA LEU A 405 5.77 -14.62 -3.94
C LEU A 405 6.26 -13.46 -4.80
N ASN A 406 5.37 -12.91 -5.65
CA ASN A 406 5.59 -11.58 -6.17
C ASN A 406 5.40 -10.56 -5.03
N GLY A 407 6.52 -10.10 -4.46
CA GLY A 407 6.53 -9.24 -3.27
C GLY A 407 5.86 -7.88 -3.45
N ASP A 408 5.59 -7.45 -4.69
CA ASP A 408 4.85 -6.21 -4.98
C ASP A 408 3.33 -6.46 -5.08
N GLU A 409 2.87 -7.70 -5.38
CA GLU A 409 1.48 -7.98 -5.75
C GLU A 409 0.75 -8.93 -4.78
N SER A 410 1.49 -9.71 -4.01
CA SER A 410 0.89 -10.72 -3.12
C SER A 410 -0.16 -10.17 -2.15
N PRO A 411 -0.03 -8.96 -1.53
CA PRO A 411 -1.07 -8.45 -0.64
C PRO A 411 -2.39 -8.16 -1.37
N CYS A 412 -2.36 -7.53 -2.56
CA CYS A 412 -3.61 -7.23 -3.28
C CYS A 412 -4.27 -8.50 -3.86
N LEU A 413 -3.49 -9.50 -4.30
CA LEU A 413 -4.01 -10.77 -4.76
C LEU A 413 -4.67 -11.55 -3.61
N GLY A 414 -4.04 -11.57 -2.42
CA GLY A 414 -4.62 -12.19 -1.23
C GLY A 414 -5.89 -11.48 -0.76
N ALA A 415 -5.92 -10.14 -0.80
CA ALA A 415 -7.10 -9.34 -0.50
C ALA A 415 -8.26 -9.65 -1.48
N ALA A 416 -7.98 -9.70 -2.78
CA ALA A 416 -8.97 -10.05 -3.80
C ALA A 416 -9.51 -11.48 -3.60
N PHE A 417 -8.63 -12.44 -3.28
CA PHE A 417 -9.05 -13.79 -2.95
C PHE A 417 -9.92 -13.85 -1.69
N ARG A 418 -9.62 -13.06 -0.66
CA ARG A 418 -10.46 -12.92 0.52
C ARG A 418 -11.87 -12.44 0.15
N GLY A 419 -11.96 -11.43 -0.73
CA GLY A 419 -13.23 -10.93 -1.25
C GLY A 419 -14.01 -12.01 -2.00
N ALA A 420 -13.35 -12.78 -2.86
CA ALA A 420 -13.95 -13.91 -3.55
C ALA A 420 -14.50 -14.97 -2.60
N ASN A 421 -13.77 -15.27 -1.51
CA ASN A 421 -14.21 -16.22 -0.47
C ASN A 421 -15.45 -15.74 0.31
N GLN A 422 -15.61 -14.43 0.48
CA GLN A 422 -16.76 -13.83 1.17
C GLN A 422 -17.98 -13.70 0.24
N SER A 423 -17.75 -13.59 -1.07
CA SER A 423 -18.78 -13.52 -2.07
C SER A 423 -19.35 -14.92 -2.35
N ARG A 424 -20.68 -15.03 -2.44
CA ARG A 424 -21.35 -16.27 -2.85
C ARG A 424 -21.24 -16.54 -4.36
N ALA A 425 -20.69 -15.59 -5.11
CA ALA A 425 -20.60 -15.66 -6.56
C ALA A 425 -19.43 -16.51 -7.07
N PHE A 426 -18.44 -16.81 -6.21
CA PHE A 426 -17.22 -17.50 -6.60
C PHE A 426 -17.05 -18.81 -5.81
N ASP A 427 -16.66 -19.87 -6.53
CA ASP A 427 -16.21 -21.12 -5.92
C ASP A 427 -14.66 -21.13 -5.92
N VAL A 428 -14.08 -20.80 -4.79
CA VAL A 428 -12.62 -20.71 -4.61
C VAL A 428 -12.14 -21.67 -3.53
N ARG A 429 -10.85 -22.04 -3.60
CA ARG A 429 -10.20 -22.87 -2.59
C ARG A 429 -10.43 -22.28 -1.19
N LYS A 430 -10.92 -23.10 -0.26
CA LYS A 430 -11.18 -22.64 1.11
C LYS A 430 -9.92 -22.77 1.95
N VAL A 431 -9.57 -21.64 2.61
CA VAL A 431 -8.51 -21.56 3.62
C VAL A 431 -9.17 -21.10 4.92
N SER A 432 -9.03 -21.90 5.98
CA SER A 432 -9.49 -21.54 7.32
C SER A 432 -8.47 -20.60 7.95
N GLN A 433 -8.89 -19.40 8.30
CA GLN A 433 -8.10 -18.42 9.04
C GLN A 433 -8.51 -18.41 10.51
N SER A 434 -7.52 -18.30 11.40
CA SER A 434 -7.70 -18.14 12.84
C SER A 434 -6.51 -17.41 13.47
#